data_0a5aa212ed47ddc0099dcb51f1604b43
#
_entry.id   0a5aa212ed47ddc0099dcb51f1604b43
#
_cell.length_a   1.000
_cell.length_b   1.000
_cell.length_c   1.000
_cell.angle_alpha   90.00
_cell.angle_beta   90.00
_cell.angle_gamma   90.00
#
_symmetry.space_group_name_H-M   'P 1'
#
loop_
_entity.id
_entity.type
_entity.pdbx_description
1 polymer ?
#
loop_
_entity_poly.entity_id
_entity_poly.type
_entity_poly.pdbx_seq_one_letter_code
_entity_poly.pdbx_strand_id
1 'polypeptide(L)'
;MNIPTIVDTLFSRYKQAKQNDVIYYKDKIKQKLLECEELLYALGNQELISSGASNDEYFGENILPYIKLPDTHHRVKNYLLFEVSFNEVLDGNELQKYALITFTAMCAHEDNIDARTGMCRHDLIAAIVQDEFNWSNLLGMQLKLISSKAAATDTSYATRTLVFQQTAPNGIARSNTIINNRVNR
;
A
#
# COMPACT_ATOMS: atom_id res chain seq x y z
N MET A 1 18.88 27.13 7.92
CA MET A 1 17.99 26.27 7.12
C MET A 1 16.57 26.43 7.68
N ASN A 2 15.58 26.88 6.89
CA ASN A 2 14.21 27.03 7.37
C ASN A 2 13.44 25.72 7.14
N ILE A 3 13.37 24.87 8.15
CA ILE A 3 12.76 23.52 8.07
C ILE A 3 11.27 23.58 7.64
N PRO A 4 10.39 24.46 8.20
CA PRO A 4 9.01 24.56 7.77
C PRO A 4 8.86 24.81 6.25
N THR A 5 9.62 25.73 5.70
CA THR A 5 9.57 26.05 4.26
C THR A 5 10.01 24.86 3.39
N ILE A 6 10.96 24.07 3.87
CA ILE A 6 11.41 22.86 3.17
C ILE A 6 10.31 21.81 3.20
N VAL A 7 9.68 21.59 4.37
CA VAL A 7 8.57 20.63 4.52
C VAL A 7 7.43 20.98 3.57
N ASP A 8 7.01 22.25 3.53
CA ASP A 8 5.95 22.73 2.63
C ASP A 8 6.33 22.53 1.15
N THR A 9 7.58 22.77 0.81
CA THR A 9 8.09 22.56 -0.55
C THR A 9 8.08 21.07 -0.93
N LEU A 10 8.52 20.19 -0.04
CA LEU A 10 8.51 18.75 -0.25
C LEU A 10 7.09 18.21 -0.38
N PHE A 11 6.20 18.67 0.52
CA PHE A 11 4.79 18.29 0.49
C PHE A 11 4.14 18.69 -0.85
N SER A 12 4.27 19.96 -1.23
CA SER A 12 3.73 20.49 -2.49
C SER A 12 4.31 19.78 -3.71
N ARG A 13 5.62 19.51 -3.70
CA ARG A 13 6.32 18.93 -4.84
C ARG A 13 6.06 17.45 -5.03
N TYR A 14 5.99 16.68 -3.95
CA TYR A 14 5.94 15.22 -4.02
C TYR A 14 4.59 14.64 -3.63
N LYS A 15 3.90 15.15 -2.62
CA LYS A 15 2.60 14.62 -2.20
C LYS A 15 1.45 15.11 -3.09
N GLN A 16 1.54 16.34 -3.59
CA GLN A 16 0.55 16.88 -4.54
C GLN A 16 0.91 16.63 -6.00
N ALA A 17 2.11 16.11 -6.29
CA ALA A 17 2.53 15.84 -7.65
C ALA A 17 1.65 14.77 -8.29
N LYS A 18 1.02 15.15 -9.37
CA LYS A 18 0.13 14.29 -10.14
C LYS A 18 0.92 13.19 -10.84
N GLN A 19 0.44 11.95 -10.68
CA GLN A 19 0.68 10.79 -11.55
C GLN A 19 2.09 10.18 -11.51
N ASN A 20 2.14 8.87 -11.31
CA ASN A 20 3.27 7.96 -11.45
C ASN A 20 4.38 8.05 -10.41
N ASP A 21 4.15 8.74 -9.30
CA ASP A 21 5.06 8.72 -8.18
C ASP A 21 4.61 7.66 -7.16
N VAL A 22 5.57 6.92 -6.62
CA VAL A 22 5.36 5.97 -5.53
C VAL A 22 4.61 6.64 -4.36
N ILE A 23 4.98 7.88 -4.02
CA ILE A 23 4.36 8.64 -2.93
C ILE A 23 2.88 8.88 -3.20
N TYR A 24 2.52 9.30 -4.42
CA TYR A 24 1.13 9.52 -4.79
C TYR A 24 0.29 8.24 -4.72
N TYR A 25 0.84 7.13 -5.23
CA TYR A 25 0.14 5.84 -5.18
C TYR A 25 -0.03 5.36 -3.74
N LYS A 26 1.02 5.46 -2.91
CA LYS A 26 0.96 5.09 -1.51
C LYS A 26 -0.06 5.94 -0.73
N ASP A 27 -0.18 7.23 -1.02
CA ASP A 27 -1.18 8.09 -0.39
C ASP A 27 -2.62 7.68 -0.77
N LYS A 28 -2.88 7.40 -2.04
CA LYS A 28 -4.18 6.91 -2.50
C LYS A 28 -4.55 5.55 -1.90
N ILE A 29 -3.60 4.62 -1.83
CA ILE A 29 -3.79 3.32 -1.21
C ILE A 29 -4.09 3.50 0.27
N LYS A 30 -3.31 4.33 0.98
CA LYS A 30 -3.55 4.66 2.40
C LYS A 30 -4.99 5.11 2.62
N GLN A 31 -5.45 6.12 1.87
CA GLN A 31 -6.80 6.65 2.01
C GLN A 31 -7.85 5.55 1.86
N LYS A 32 -7.75 4.74 0.82
CA LYS A 32 -8.69 3.65 0.55
C LYS A 32 -8.70 2.58 1.64
N LEU A 33 -7.54 2.21 2.18
CA LEU A 33 -7.43 1.22 3.26
C LEU A 33 -8.05 1.73 4.57
N LEU A 34 -7.88 3.01 4.89
CA LEU A 34 -8.42 3.61 6.12
C LEU A 34 -9.93 3.87 6.07
N GLU A 35 -10.52 3.91 4.87
CA GLU A 35 -11.98 4.01 4.68
C GLU A 35 -12.68 2.64 4.81
N CYS A 36 -11.94 1.53 4.79
CA CYS A 36 -12.50 0.18 4.83
C CYS A 36 -12.62 -0.33 6.27
N GLU A 37 -13.80 -0.20 6.86
CA GLU A 37 -14.08 -0.61 8.25
C GLU A 37 -13.89 -2.12 8.47
N GLU A 38 -14.22 -2.95 7.48
CA GLU A 38 -14.01 -4.40 7.53
C GLU A 38 -12.54 -4.77 7.65
N LEU A 39 -11.67 -4.01 6.96
CA LEU A 39 -10.23 -4.19 7.07
C LEU A 39 -9.71 -3.84 8.46
N LEU A 40 -10.16 -2.69 9.01
CA LEU A 40 -9.75 -2.25 10.34
C LEU A 40 -10.21 -3.25 11.42
N TYR A 41 -11.43 -3.79 11.28
CA TYR A 41 -11.89 -4.89 12.12
C TYR A 41 -11.01 -6.15 11.97
N ALA A 42 -10.72 -6.56 10.74
CA ALA A 42 -9.92 -7.76 10.46
C ALA A 42 -8.48 -7.66 11.00
N LEU A 43 -7.91 -6.46 11.07
CA LEU A 43 -6.61 -6.22 11.71
C LEU A 43 -6.63 -6.48 13.22
N GLY A 44 -7.80 -6.42 13.85
CA GLY A 44 -8.01 -6.90 15.22
C GLY A 44 -7.23 -6.15 16.30
N ASN A 45 -6.92 -4.87 16.11
CA ASN A 45 -6.25 -4.07 17.12
C ASN A 45 -7.23 -3.65 18.22
N GLN A 46 -7.30 -4.48 19.28
CA GLN A 46 -8.24 -4.27 20.38
C GLN A 46 -8.01 -2.96 21.15
N GLU A 47 -6.79 -2.45 21.19
CA GLU A 47 -6.48 -1.17 21.86
C GLU A 47 -7.13 -0.02 21.08
N LEU A 48 -6.99 0.02 19.75
CA LEU A 48 -7.62 1.04 18.92
C LEU A 48 -9.15 0.90 18.88
N ILE A 49 -9.66 -0.33 18.79
CA ILE A 49 -11.11 -0.59 18.79
C ILE A 49 -11.74 -0.12 20.11
N SER A 50 -11.13 -0.46 21.26
CA SER A 50 -11.68 -0.14 22.58
C SER A 50 -11.55 1.32 22.98
N SER A 51 -10.53 2.01 22.49
CA SER A 51 -10.32 3.45 22.73
C SER A 51 -11.22 4.34 21.88
N GLY A 52 -11.89 3.80 20.86
CA GLY A 52 -12.62 4.59 19.86
C GLY A 52 -11.68 5.47 19.02
N ALA A 53 -10.47 4.96 18.76
CA ALA A 53 -9.45 5.63 17.98
C ALA A 53 -9.94 6.00 16.57
N SER A 54 -9.39 7.04 15.99
CA SER A 54 -9.66 7.39 14.60
C SER A 54 -9.02 6.36 13.65
N ASN A 55 -9.59 6.18 12.47
CA ASN A 55 -9.05 5.28 11.45
C ASN A 55 -7.58 5.59 11.09
N ASP A 56 -7.19 6.86 11.16
CA ASP A 56 -5.81 7.31 10.88
C ASP A 56 -4.77 6.69 11.82
N GLU A 57 -5.16 6.30 13.03
CA GLU A 57 -4.26 5.71 14.02
C GLU A 57 -3.80 4.29 13.65
N TYR A 58 -4.53 3.61 12.77
CA TYR A 58 -4.09 2.33 12.21
C TYR A 58 -2.88 2.47 11.28
N PHE A 59 -2.68 3.67 10.71
CA PHE A 59 -1.55 3.92 9.84
C PHE A 59 -0.27 4.16 10.65
N GLY A 60 0.75 3.37 10.38
CA GLY A 60 1.99 3.35 11.17
C GLY A 60 1.98 2.29 12.28
N GLU A 61 0.79 1.86 12.72
CA GLU A 61 0.62 0.78 13.70
C GLU A 61 0.37 -0.57 13.06
N ASN A 62 -0.72 -0.72 12.32
CA ASN A 62 -1.13 -1.97 11.67
C ASN A 62 -0.99 -1.91 10.15
N ILE A 63 -1.16 -0.73 9.54
CA ILE A 63 -1.05 -0.50 8.10
C ILE A 63 0.26 0.23 7.83
N LEU A 64 1.22 -0.43 7.15
CA LEU A 64 2.56 0.11 6.90
C LEU A 64 2.84 0.21 5.40
N PRO A 65 3.27 1.40 4.90
CA PRO A 65 3.60 1.62 3.49
C PRO A 65 5.02 1.13 3.13
N TYR A 66 5.50 0.09 3.79
CA TYR A 66 6.80 -0.54 3.59
C TYR A 66 6.80 -1.94 4.19
N ILE A 67 7.75 -2.77 3.74
CA ILE A 67 7.94 -4.12 4.31
C ILE A 67 8.73 -3.98 5.60
N LYS A 68 8.15 -4.44 6.70
CA LYS A 68 8.78 -4.52 8.01
C LYS A 68 8.78 -5.98 8.47
N LEU A 69 9.91 -6.45 8.96
CA LEU A 69 9.96 -7.69 9.74
C LEU A 69 9.57 -7.33 11.19
N PRO A 70 8.61 -8.04 11.80
CA PRO A 70 8.23 -7.77 13.18
C PRO A 70 9.40 -8.08 14.11
N ASP A 71 9.62 -7.20 15.08
CA ASP A 71 10.55 -7.47 16.17
C ASP A 71 9.97 -8.56 17.06
N THR A 72 10.76 -9.56 17.41
CA THR A 72 10.37 -10.73 18.20
C THR A 72 9.96 -10.42 19.66
N HIS A 73 10.03 -9.17 20.06
CA HIS A 73 9.78 -8.73 21.45
C HIS A 73 8.51 -7.91 21.65
N HIS A 74 7.65 -7.74 20.64
CA HIS A 74 6.47 -6.91 20.76
C HIS A 74 5.16 -7.70 20.75
N ARG A 75 4.11 -7.08 21.32
CA ARG A 75 2.73 -7.56 21.42
C ARG A 75 2.27 -8.18 20.11
N VAL A 76 1.50 -9.26 20.24
CA VAL A 76 0.82 -9.89 19.11
C VAL A 76 0.06 -8.84 18.31
N LYS A 77 0.51 -8.57 17.10
CA LYS A 77 -0.12 -7.61 16.19
C LYS A 77 -0.31 -8.23 14.81
N ASN A 78 -1.38 -7.82 14.17
CA ASN A 78 -1.62 -8.14 12.77
C ASN A 78 -1.29 -6.93 11.92
N TYR A 79 -0.70 -7.15 10.76
CA TYR A 79 -0.21 -6.09 9.89
C TYR A 79 -0.74 -6.28 8.47
N LEU A 80 -1.03 -5.17 7.82
CA LEU A 80 -1.11 -5.07 6.37
C LEU A 80 0.04 -4.18 5.89
N LEU A 81 1.01 -4.81 5.25
CA LEU A 81 2.15 -4.13 4.64
C LEU A 81 1.83 -3.90 3.17
N PHE A 82 2.23 -2.75 2.62
CA PHE A 82 2.09 -2.55 1.19
C PHE A 82 3.29 -1.81 0.60
N GLU A 83 3.60 -2.14 -0.65
CA GLU A 83 4.68 -1.52 -1.40
C GLU A 83 4.23 -1.25 -2.84
N VAL A 84 4.77 -0.19 -3.41
CA VAL A 84 4.56 0.21 -4.79
C VAL A 84 5.90 0.20 -5.52
N SER A 85 5.98 -0.55 -6.60
CA SER A 85 7.15 -0.59 -7.46
C SER A 85 6.75 -0.42 -8.92
N PHE A 86 7.70 -0.04 -9.74
CA PHE A 86 7.51 0.06 -11.18
C PHE A 86 8.50 -0.88 -11.86
N ASN A 87 7.99 -1.74 -12.74
CA ASN A 87 8.81 -2.55 -13.60
C ASN A 87 9.27 -1.75 -14.82
N GLU A 88 10.20 -2.34 -15.55
CA GLU A 88 10.77 -1.78 -16.76
C GLU A 88 9.68 -1.37 -17.78
N VAL A 89 10.10 -0.52 -18.68
CA VAL A 89 9.32 -0.02 -19.81
C VAL A 89 8.80 -1.19 -20.64
N LEU A 90 7.56 -1.12 -21.07
CA LEU A 90 6.96 -2.14 -21.93
C LEU A 90 7.72 -2.24 -23.26
N ASP A 91 8.11 -3.45 -23.65
CA ASP A 91 8.71 -3.71 -24.97
C ASP A 91 7.83 -3.11 -26.06
N GLY A 92 8.43 -2.23 -26.86
CA GLY A 92 7.77 -1.53 -27.96
C GLY A 92 6.92 -0.31 -27.57
N ASN A 93 6.82 0.05 -26.29
CA ASN A 93 6.13 1.27 -25.86
C ASN A 93 6.84 1.94 -24.66
N GLU A 94 7.84 2.75 -24.97
CA GLU A 94 8.63 3.48 -23.97
C GLU A 94 7.81 4.49 -23.12
N LEU A 95 6.61 4.82 -23.54
CA LEU A 95 5.72 5.74 -22.81
C LEU A 95 4.93 5.07 -21.69
N GLN A 96 4.99 3.75 -21.58
CA GLN A 96 4.27 2.98 -20.59
C GLN A 96 5.20 2.05 -19.80
N LYS A 97 4.86 1.85 -18.54
CA LYS A 97 5.50 0.89 -17.62
C LYS A 97 4.41 0.17 -16.82
N TYR A 98 4.77 -0.92 -16.18
CA TYR A 98 3.89 -1.55 -15.20
C TYR A 98 4.13 -0.98 -13.81
N ALA A 99 3.04 -0.61 -13.12
CA ALA A 99 3.02 -0.42 -11.69
C ALA A 99 2.61 -1.73 -11.03
N LEU A 100 3.39 -2.18 -10.06
CA LEU A 100 3.11 -3.33 -9.20
C LEU A 100 2.80 -2.82 -7.80
N ILE A 101 1.67 -3.25 -7.27
CA ILE A 101 1.26 -2.99 -5.90
C ILE A 101 1.25 -4.32 -5.17
N THR A 102 2.10 -4.44 -4.17
CA THR A 102 2.20 -5.65 -3.35
C THR A 102 1.60 -5.38 -1.99
N PHE A 103 0.64 -6.19 -1.58
CA PHE A 103 0.10 -6.21 -0.22
C PHE A 103 0.53 -7.51 0.46
N THR A 104 0.93 -7.43 1.72
CA THR A 104 1.23 -8.59 2.54
C THR A 104 0.45 -8.50 3.84
N ALA A 105 -0.57 -9.33 3.97
CA ALA A 105 -1.24 -9.58 5.23
C ALA A 105 -0.35 -10.47 6.08
N MET A 106 -0.03 -10.04 7.30
CA MET A 106 0.85 -10.73 8.23
C MET A 106 0.16 -10.82 9.58
N CYS A 107 -0.16 -12.03 10.05
CA CYS A 107 -0.87 -12.24 11.30
C CYS A 107 -0.09 -13.18 12.20
N ALA A 108 0.03 -12.81 13.47
CA ALA A 108 0.64 -13.68 14.47
C ALA A 108 -0.16 -14.99 14.61
N HIS A 109 0.53 -16.13 14.70
CA HIS A 109 -0.14 -17.44 14.79
C HIS A 109 -1.12 -17.52 15.95
N GLU A 110 -0.82 -16.86 17.06
CA GLU A 110 -1.66 -16.86 18.27
C GLU A 110 -3.00 -16.12 18.07
N ASP A 111 -3.06 -15.16 17.14
CA ASP A 111 -4.26 -14.36 16.82
C ASP A 111 -4.74 -14.59 15.37
N ASN A 112 -4.28 -15.62 14.70
CA ASN A 112 -4.58 -15.82 13.29
C ASN A 112 -5.98 -16.38 13.02
N ILE A 113 -6.64 -16.95 14.02
CA ILE A 113 -8.04 -17.36 13.89
C ILE A 113 -8.92 -16.30 14.54
N ASP A 114 -9.73 -15.61 13.73
CA ASP A 114 -10.70 -14.67 14.26
C ASP A 114 -11.82 -15.41 15.01
N ALA A 115 -11.94 -15.15 16.32
CA ALA A 115 -12.83 -15.88 17.20
C ALA A 115 -14.34 -15.71 16.85
N ARG A 116 -14.71 -14.62 16.15
CA ARG A 116 -16.09 -14.32 15.79
C ARG A 116 -16.51 -14.97 14.47
N THR A 117 -15.61 -14.94 13.49
CA THR A 117 -15.91 -15.48 12.15
C THR A 117 -15.39 -16.91 11.96
N GLY A 118 -14.42 -17.35 12.77
CA GLY A 118 -13.73 -18.63 12.62
C GLY A 118 -12.78 -18.68 11.42
N MET A 119 -12.54 -17.55 10.74
CA MET A 119 -11.69 -17.46 9.55
C MET A 119 -10.23 -17.21 9.93
N CYS A 120 -9.31 -17.67 9.08
CA CYS A 120 -7.92 -17.26 9.17
C CYS A 120 -7.80 -15.76 8.85
N ARG A 121 -7.27 -15.00 9.80
CA ARG A 121 -7.22 -13.54 9.73
C ARG A 121 -6.38 -13.01 8.57
N HIS A 122 -5.23 -13.62 8.29
CA HIS A 122 -4.42 -13.24 7.14
C HIS A 122 -5.13 -13.49 5.80
N ASP A 123 -5.99 -14.53 5.72
CA ASP A 123 -6.80 -14.80 4.53
C ASP A 123 -7.97 -13.82 4.43
N LEU A 124 -8.62 -13.49 5.55
CA LEU A 124 -9.69 -12.52 5.61
C LEU A 124 -9.21 -11.13 5.19
N ILE A 125 -8.09 -10.66 5.74
CA ILE A 125 -7.46 -9.39 5.33
C ILE A 125 -7.17 -9.39 3.83
N ALA A 126 -6.59 -10.47 3.32
CA ALA A 126 -6.27 -10.57 1.90
C ALA A 126 -7.53 -10.58 1.01
N ALA A 127 -8.60 -11.25 1.42
CA ALA A 127 -9.88 -11.24 0.71
C ALA A 127 -10.46 -9.83 0.64
N ILE A 128 -10.49 -9.11 1.76
CA ILE A 128 -10.98 -7.72 1.80
C ILE A 128 -10.14 -6.83 0.87
N VAL A 129 -8.81 -6.93 0.93
CA VAL A 129 -7.91 -6.18 0.02
C VAL A 129 -8.17 -6.55 -1.43
N GLN A 130 -8.42 -7.82 -1.73
CA GLN A 130 -8.75 -8.24 -3.08
C GLN A 130 -10.06 -7.61 -3.55
N ASP A 131 -11.10 -7.60 -2.76
CA ASP A 131 -12.40 -7.03 -3.11
C ASP A 131 -12.30 -5.51 -3.34
N GLU A 132 -11.52 -4.81 -2.51
CA GLU A 132 -11.35 -3.35 -2.60
C GLU A 132 -10.50 -2.90 -3.80
N PHE A 133 -9.50 -3.69 -4.19
CA PHE A 133 -8.51 -3.26 -5.18
C PHE A 133 -8.65 -3.95 -6.53
N ASN A 134 -9.12 -5.20 -6.60
CA ASN A 134 -9.20 -5.91 -7.88
C ASN A 134 -10.25 -5.26 -8.78
N TRP A 135 -9.86 -4.97 -10.01
CA TRP A 135 -10.64 -4.25 -11.01
C TRP A 135 -10.95 -2.78 -10.66
N SER A 136 -10.39 -2.25 -9.58
CA SER A 136 -10.55 -0.83 -9.25
C SER A 136 -9.73 0.07 -10.17
N ASN A 137 -10.19 1.33 -10.33
CA ASN A 137 -9.47 2.37 -11.08
C ASN A 137 -8.83 3.40 -10.14
N LEU A 138 -8.57 3.03 -8.88
CA LEU A 138 -8.09 3.94 -7.85
C LEU A 138 -6.84 4.73 -8.25
N LEU A 139 -5.94 4.10 -8.99
CA LEU A 139 -4.66 4.67 -9.41
C LEU A 139 -4.66 5.15 -10.87
N GLY A 140 -5.85 5.35 -11.45
CA GLY A 140 -6.04 5.90 -12.79
C GLY A 140 -6.20 4.87 -13.91
N MET A 141 -5.71 3.66 -13.72
CA MET A 141 -5.94 2.52 -14.63
C MET A 141 -6.44 1.33 -13.82
N GLN A 142 -7.03 0.36 -14.49
CA GLN A 142 -7.60 -0.80 -13.85
C GLN A 142 -6.53 -1.69 -13.22
N LEU A 143 -6.63 -1.90 -11.91
CA LEU A 143 -5.79 -2.84 -11.18
C LEU A 143 -6.26 -4.28 -11.42
N LYS A 144 -5.33 -5.19 -11.63
CA LYS A 144 -5.60 -6.62 -11.81
C LYS A 144 -4.77 -7.42 -10.83
N LEU A 145 -5.41 -8.29 -10.07
CA LEU A 145 -4.70 -9.27 -9.25
C LEU A 145 -3.98 -10.26 -10.16
N ILE A 146 -2.66 -10.35 -10.02
CA ILE A 146 -1.82 -11.27 -10.81
C ILE A 146 -1.20 -12.39 -9.96
N SER A 147 -1.20 -12.25 -8.64
CA SER A 147 -0.70 -13.29 -7.73
C SER A 147 -1.36 -13.18 -6.37
N SER A 148 -1.68 -14.35 -5.78
CA SER A 148 -2.10 -14.49 -4.38
C SER A 148 -1.41 -15.73 -3.82
N LYS A 149 -0.49 -15.55 -2.86
CA LYS A 149 0.31 -16.66 -2.31
C LYS A 149 0.38 -16.57 -0.80
N ALA A 150 0.09 -17.70 -0.13
CA ALA A 150 0.35 -17.86 1.29
C ALA A 150 1.82 -18.27 1.50
N ALA A 151 2.41 -17.78 2.57
CA ALA A 151 3.72 -18.21 3.05
C ALA A 151 3.76 -18.12 4.59
N ALA A 152 4.66 -18.88 5.20
CA ALA A 152 5.07 -18.67 6.58
C ALA A 152 6.41 -17.90 6.54
N THR A 153 6.49 -16.80 7.28
CA THR A 153 7.73 -16.02 7.33
C THR A 153 8.72 -16.62 8.31
N ASP A 154 8.21 -17.20 9.38
CA ASP A 154 8.93 -17.93 10.40
C ASP A 154 7.92 -18.76 11.24
N THR A 155 8.30 -19.15 12.43
CA THR A 155 7.42 -19.87 13.35
C THR A 155 6.34 -18.99 14.01
N SER A 156 6.37 -17.68 13.80
CA SER A 156 5.55 -16.72 14.56
C SER A 156 4.41 -16.09 13.76
N TYR A 157 4.54 -16.00 12.42
CA TYR A 157 3.58 -15.30 11.58
C TYR A 157 3.14 -16.12 10.36
N ALA A 158 1.84 -16.13 10.12
CA ALA A 158 1.24 -16.54 8.85
C ALA A 158 1.10 -15.31 7.95
N THR A 159 1.39 -15.49 6.67
CA THR A 159 1.31 -14.38 5.70
C THR A 159 0.57 -14.78 4.43
N ARG A 160 -0.09 -13.80 3.82
CA ARG A 160 -0.58 -13.90 2.44
C ARG A 160 -0.20 -12.66 1.68
N THR A 161 0.48 -12.86 0.56
CA THR A 161 0.91 -11.78 -0.32
C THR A 161 0.05 -11.76 -1.58
N LEU A 162 -0.50 -10.58 -1.86
CA LEU A 162 -1.24 -10.25 -3.07
C LEU A 162 -0.38 -9.32 -3.93
N VAL A 163 -0.32 -9.58 -5.22
CA VAL A 163 0.33 -8.67 -6.19
C VAL A 163 -0.69 -8.23 -7.22
N PHE A 164 -0.87 -6.92 -7.31
CA PHE A 164 -1.69 -6.30 -8.34
C PHE A 164 -0.81 -5.60 -9.36
N GLN A 165 -1.29 -5.52 -10.57
CA GLN A 165 -0.61 -4.88 -11.69
C GLN A 165 -1.57 -3.94 -12.43
N GLN A 166 -1.04 -2.79 -12.85
CA GLN A 166 -1.67 -1.92 -13.85
C GLN A 166 -0.62 -1.31 -14.77
N THR A 167 -1.05 -0.83 -15.94
CA THR A 167 -0.21 0.03 -16.77
C THR A 167 -0.16 1.43 -16.17
N ALA A 168 1.01 2.07 -16.24
CA ALA A 168 1.21 3.44 -15.81
C ALA A 168 2.03 4.19 -16.87
N PRO A 169 1.78 5.50 -17.07
CA PRO A 169 2.62 6.30 -17.96
C PRO A 169 4.06 6.33 -17.44
N ASN A 170 5.02 6.25 -18.34
CA ASN A 170 6.43 6.42 -17.99
C ASN A 170 6.77 7.93 -17.90
N GLY A 171 7.24 8.38 -16.72
CA GLY A 171 7.53 9.80 -16.45
C GLY A 171 8.66 10.42 -17.29
N ILE A 172 9.36 9.65 -18.14
CA ILE A 172 10.40 10.15 -19.04
C ILE A 172 9.85 11.24 -19.98
N ALA A 173 8.59 11.15 -20.38
CA ALA A 173 7.94 12.18 -21.20
C ALA A 173 7.89 13.58 -20.54
N ARG A 174 8.02 13.68 -19.22
CA ARG A 174 8.03 14.96 -18.49
C ARG A 174 9.36 15.72 -18.61
N SER A 175 10.50 15.03 -18.74
CA SER A 175 11.79 15.71 -18.89
C SER A 175 11.91 16.47 -20.20
N ASN A 176 11.32 15.99 -21.28
CA ASN A 176 11.32 16.67 -22.58
C ASN A 176 10.50 17.96 -22.59
N THR A 177 9.39 18.03 -21.85
CA THR A 177 8.58 19.26 -21.74
C THR A 177 9.29 20.34 -20.95
N ILE A 178 10.07 20.00 -19.93
CA ILE A 178 10.85 20.95 -19.13
C ILE A 178 12.05 21.49 -19.91
N ILE A 179 12.69 20.67 -20.74
CA ILE A 179 13.83 21.07 -21.58
C ILE A 179 13.37 22.04 -22.66
N ASN A 180 12.24 21.79 -23.33
CA ASN A 180 11.70 22.67 -24.35
C ASN A 180 11.27 24.05 -23.81
N ASN A 181 10.82 24.14 -22.57
CA ASN A 181 10.49 25.42 -21.92
C ASN A 181 11.74 26.22 -21.46
N ARG A 182 12.91 25.62 -21.39
CA ARG A 182 14.18 26.31 -21.07
C ARG A 182 14.93 26.85 -22.29
N VAL A 183 14.64 26.31 -23.47
CA VAL A 183 15.30 26.75 -24.73
C VAL A 183 14.58 27.95 -25.34
N ASN A 184 13.35 28.25 -24.92
CA ASN A 184 12.53 29.36 -25.43
C ASN A 184 12.43 30.57 -24.46
N ARG A 185 13.45 30.76 -23.59
CA ARG A 185 13.58 31.95 -22.74
C ARG A 185 14.93 32.63 -22.94
#